data_3513faca34771ca535ca87e7afe6c721
#
_entry.id   3513faca34771ca535ca87e7afe6c721
#
_cell.length_a   1.000
_cell.length_b   1.000
_cell.length_c   1.000
_cell.angle_alpha   90.00
_cell.angle_beta   90.00
_cell.angle_gamma   90.00
#
_symmetry.space_group_name_H-M   'P 1'
#
loop_
_entity.id
_entity.type
_entity.pdbx_description
1 polymer ?
#
loop_
_entity_poly.entity_id
_entity_poly.type
_entity_poly.pdbx_seq_one_letter_code
_entity_poly.pdbx_strand_id
1 'polypeptide(L)'
;MGKLCKRILSIGLCLVMVLGLAACNSKDDWIFSLNGEMLYDKDVAIFAYIYATEYNVNSVEQLDEVYEDTMTYGEYYKQQLEKDIISTVLLYKEAEKNKIKLSDEEKQEMKVRTKKVLERFGVDILEGRGVSESDIERVYEKKLLGDSYLDSLSEDGKNENASSTLDSDKQERYVKVYQVTFPIVQLDEDGMVQSDAEGNLKKVSRAEIEEKETEAMEFSERAQQGEDIEALLEDCDETVTAIEKYLKYEDLEKEYQAEVDQLSVGEVSDVIESDYGYYVIRLLEKNDNNYAETIEKHEQQSEDLSIKEAEVDRLYSDYAQPNREYKNVSGWSNINIKNYLN
;
A
#
# COMPACT_ATOMS: atom_id res chain seq x y z
N MET A 1 41.88 20.77 63.39
CA MET A 1 42.17 19.83 62.24
C MET A 1 41.04 18.87 61.89
N GLY A 2 39.80 19.22 62.06
CA GLY A 2 38.66 18.26 61.95
C GLY A 2 37.63 18.56 60.85
N LYS A 3 37.69 19.67 60.18
CA LYS A 3 36.67 20.06 59.19
C LYS A 3 37.17 20.11 57.73
N LEU A 4 38.47 20.00 57.50
CA LEU A 4 39.04 20.01 56.14
C LEU A 4 39.10 18.60 55.52
N CYS A 5 39.28 17.56 56.31
CA CYS A 5 39.33 16.15 55.82
C CYS A 5 37.95 15.60 55.39
N LYS A 6 36.83 16.10 55.94
CA LYS A 6 35.50 15.61 55.55
C LYS A 6 35.00 16.18 54.25
N ARG A 7 35.55 17.32 53.76
CA ARG A 7 35.18 17.93 52.46
C ARG A 7 35.94 17.36 51.28
N ILE A 8 37.14 16.82 51.55
CA ILE A 8 37.95 16.17 50.48
C ILE A 8 37.47 14.77 50.18
N LEU A 9 36.88 14.05 51.18
CA LEU A 9 36.36 12.71 50.98
C LEU A 9 35.02 12.70 50.21
N SER A 10 34.19 13.75 50.32
CA SER A 10 32.94 13.88 49.59
C SER A 10 33.13 14.28 48.13
N ILE A 11 34.22 14.99 47.79
CA ILE A 11 34.52 15.36 46.40
C ILE A 11 35.16 14.20 45.64
N GLY A 12 35.94 13.34 46.33
CA GLY A 12 36.52 12.14 45.73
C GLY A 12 35.47 11.06 45.38
N LEU A 13 34.40 10.94 46.17
CA LEU A 13 33.35 9.95 45.94
C LEU A 13 32.41 10.39 44.81
N CYS A 14 32.17 11.66 44.60
CA CYS A 14 31.40 12.16 43.46
C CYS A 14 32.16 12.07 42.14
N LEU A 15 33.52 12.15 42.18
CA LEU A 15 34.31 12.07 40.94
C LEU A 15 34.45 10.61 40.43
N VAL A 16 34.35 9.61 41.32
CA VAL A 16 34.42 8.20 40.94
C VAL A 16 33.08 7.67 40.38
N MET A 17 31.94 8.28 40.74
CA MET A 17 30.65 7.95 40.11
C MET A 17 30.43 8.58 38.74
N VAL A 18 31.16 9.61 38.38
CA VAL A 18 31.09 10.23 37.04
C VAL A 18 31.98 9.52 36.03
N LEU A 19 32.98 8.75 36.49
CA LEU A 19 33.88 7.98 35.61
C LEU A 19 33.40 6.57 35.32
N GLY A 20 32.31 6.12 35.92
CA GLY A 20 31.72 4.79 35.70
C GLY A 20 30.66 4.72 34.60
N LEU A 21 30.29 5.86 33.98
CA LEU A 21 29.31 5.90 32.87
C LEU A 21 29.93 6.27 31.52
N ALA A 22 31.26 6.34 31.44
CA ALA A 22 31.97 6.42 30.16
C ALA A 22 32.37 4.99 29.73
N ALA A 23 31.43 4.06 29.66
CA ALA A 23 31.61 2.83 28.91
C ALA A 23 31.34 3.16 27.43
N CYS A 24 32.43 3.45 26.74
CA CYS A 24 32.67 3.22 25.32
C CYS A 24 31.42 3.12 24.42
N ASN A 25 30.87 4.26 24.02
CA ASN A 25 30.44 4.36 22.65
C ASN A 25 31.51 5.22 21.96
N SER A 26 32.36 4.62 21.13
CA SER A 26 33.21 5.38 20.24
C SER A 26 32.28 6.24 19.38
N LYS A 27 32.67 7.48 19.10
CA LYS A 27 31.86 8.41 18.29
C LYS A 27 31.56 7.86 16.87
N ASP A 28 32.13 6.70 16.54
CA ASP A 28 32.12 6.10 15.21
C ASP A 28 31.18 4.87 15.07
N ASP A 29 30.47 4.45 16.15
CA ASP A 29 29.63 3.24 16.14
C ASP A 29 28.15 3.49 15.80
N TRP A 30 27.79 4.74 15.46
CA TRP A 30 26.45 5.05 15.01
C TRP A 30 26.15 4.45 13.61
N ILE A 31 24.92 4.05 13.37
CA ILE A 31 24.44 3.52 12.07
C ILE A 31 23.70 4.61 11.29
N PHE A 32 22.80 5.33 11.95
CA PHE A 32 22.08 6.46 11.38
C PHE A 32 22.19 7.69 12.27
N SER A 33 22.23 8.88 11.62
CA SER A 33 22.19 10.18 12.25
C SER A 33 21.08 11.00 11.60
N LEU A 34 19.89 11.02 12.22
CA LEU A 34 18.65 11.55 11.64
C LEU A 34 18.13 12.74 12.47
N ASN A 35 18.22 13.94 11.93
CA ASN A 35 17.77 15.17 12.60
C ASN A 35 18.23 15.32 14.07
N GLY A 36 19.50 14.97 14.33
CA GLY A 36 20.11 15.04 15.66
C GLY A 36 19.87 13.82 16.54
N GLU A 37 19.16 12.83 16.06
CA GLU A 37 19.02 11.54 16.71
C GLU A 37 20.04 10.55 16.13
N MET A 38 20.82 9.92 17.02
CA MET A 38 21.82 8.91 16.68
C MET A 38 21.23 7.53 16.97
N LEU A 39 21.18 6.67 15.94
CA LEU A 39 20.76 5.29 16.06
C LEU A 39 21.97 4.36 15.96
N TYR A 40 21.98 3.37 16.81
CA TYR A 40 23.06 2.39 16.96
C TYR A 40 22.55 0.99 16.59
N ASP A 41 23.43 -0.01 16.63
CA ASP A 41 23.11 -1.41 16.32
C ASP A 41 21.87 -1.92 17.09
N LYS A 42 21.77 -1.59 18.38
CA LYS A 42 20.59 -1.93 19.19
C LYS A 42 19.29 -1.36 18.64
N ASP A 43 19.29 -0.11 18.19
CA ASP A 43 18.10 0.55 17.65
C ASP A 43 17.69 -0.12 16.33
N VAL A 44 18.66 -0.42 15.46
CA VAL A 44 18.43 -1.19 14.23
C VAL A 44 17.85 -2.58 14.53
N ALA A 45 18.35 -3.25 15.56
CA ALA A 45 17.81 -4.55 15.98
C ALA A 45 16.33 -4.45 16.39
N ILE A 46 15.95 -3.41 17.12
CA ILE A 46 14.55 -3.20 17.53
C ILE A 46 13.65 -3.01 16.30
N PHE A 47 14.06 -2.17 15.36
CA PHE A 47 13.34 -2.02 14.09
C PHE A 47 13.25 -3.34 13.32
N ALA A 48 14.30 -4.15 13.31
CA ALA A 48 14.28 -5.45 12.64
C ALA A 48 13.28 -6.43 13.29
N TYR A 49 13.18 -6.45 14.63
CA TYR A 49 12.18 -7.27 15.34
C TYR A 49 10.75 -6.82 15.05
N ILE A 50 10.52 -5.51 15.07
CA ILE A 50 9.21 -4.92 14.76
C ILE A 50 8.85 -5.28 13.31
N TYR A 51 9.72 -5.00 12.37
CA TYR A 51 9.49 -5.25 10.95
C TYR A 51 9.22 -6.75 10.69
N ALA A 52 10.02 -7.64 11.26
CA ALA A 52 9.80 -9.07 11.12
C ALA A 52 8.44 -9.51 11.67
N THR A 53 7.97 -8.88 12.76
CA THR A 53 6.67 -9.18 13.38
C THR A 53 5.52 -8.67 12.51
N GLU A 54 5.62 -7.48 11.96
CA GLU A 54 4.58 -6.86 11.13
C GLU A 54 4.44 -7.56 9.77
N TYR A 55 5.54 -7.96 9.16
CA TYR A 55 5.57 -8.57 7.82
C TYR A 55 5.74 -10.10 7.81
N ASN A 56 5.55 -10.76 8.96
CA ASN A 56 5.55 -12.23 9.10
C ASN A 56 6.76 -12.94 8.46
N VAL A 57 7.98 -12.43 8.68
CA VAL A 57 9.20 -13.13 8.25
C VAL A 57 9.37 -14.40 9.09
N ASN A 58 8.97 -15.54 8.57
CA ASN A 58 8.73 -16.75 9.34
C ASN A 58 10.00 -17.57 9.63
N SER A 59 11.04 -17.45 8.80
CA SER A 59 12.31 -18.13 9.04
C SER A 59 13.49 -17.34 8.50
N VAL A 60 14.66 -17.60 9.07
CA VAL A 60 15.93 -16.98 8.65
C VAL A 60 16.38 -17.55 7.30
N GLU A 61 16.02 -18.79 7.00
CA GLU A 61 16.31 -19.46 5.73
C GLU A 61 15.62 -18.75 4.57
N GLN A 62 14.40 -18.26 4.77
CA GLN A 62 13.66 -17.49 3.76
C GLN A 62 14.46 -16.27 3.26
N LEU A 63 15.32 -15.69 4.09
CA LEU A 63 16.13 -14.53 3.71
C LEU A 63 17.21 -14.84 2.67
N ASP A 64 17.52 -16.13 2.44
CA ASP A 64 18.48 -16.58 1.40
C ASP A 64 17.80 -16.86 0.05
N GLU A 65 16.48 -16.94 0.02
CA GLU A 65 15.73 -17.19 -1.20
C GLU A 65 15.82 -15.98 -2.14
N VAL A 66 15.79 -16.24 -3.44
CA VAL A 66 15.77 -15.18 -4.46
C VAL A 66 14.43 -14.49 -4.44
N TYR A 67 14.45 -13.17 -4.31
CA TYR A 67 13.28 -12.30 -4.38
C TYR A 67 12.99 -11.88 -5.83
N GLU A 68 13.98 -11.30 -6.50
CA GLU A 68 13.88 -10.80 -7.87
C GLU A 68 15.28 -10.79 -8.52
N ASP A 69 15.39 -11.28 -9.74
CA ASP A 69 16.66 -11.38 -10.48
C ASP A 69 17.79 -12.03 -9.66
N THR A 70 18.67 -11.22 -9.10
CA THR A 70 19.83 -11.64 -8.27
C THR A 70 19.71 -11.18 -6.82
N MET A 71 18.67 -10.45 -6.45
CA MET A 71 18.45 -9.93 -5.10
C MET A 71 17.79 -11.00 -4.23
N THR A 72 18.29 -11.20 -3.01
CA THR A 72 17.66 -12.09 -2.03
C THR A 72 16.57 -11.36 -1.22
N TYR A 73 15.68 -12.13 -0.60
CA TYR A 73 14.73 -11.56 0.37
C TYR A 73 15.43 -10.82 1.52
N GLY A 74 16.60 -11.29 1.95
CA GLY A 74 17.38 -10.62 2.99
C GLY A 74 17.91 -9.25 2.56
N GLU A 75 18.33 -9.11 1.31
CA GLU A 75 18.74 -7.82 0.74
C GLU A 75 17.56 -6.88 0.58
N TYR A 76 16.44 -7.37 0.04
CA TYR A 76 15.18 -6.62 -0.05
C TYR A 76 14.71 -6.17 1.34
N TYR A 77 14.67 -7.09 2.31
CA TYR A 77 14.34 -6.80 3.70
C TYR A 77 15.20 -5.66 4.27
N LYS A 78 16.51 -5.75 4.07
CA LYS A 78 17.45 -4.73 4.55
C LYS A 78 17.18 -3.35 3.92
N GLN A 79 16.83 -3.30 2.64
CA GLN A 79 16.44 -2.06 1.97
C GLN A 79 15.14 -1.47 2.54
N GLN A 80 14.13 -2.30 2.78
CA GLN A 80 12.87 -1.85 3.36
C GLN A 80 13.05 -1.39 4.82
N LEU A 81 13.88 -2.12 5.59
CA LEU A 81 14.21 -1.74 6.96
C LEU A 81 14.93 -0.37 7.02
N GLU A 82 15.83 -0.08 6.09
CA GLU A 82 16.47 1.23 5.98
C GLU A 82 15.43 2.34 5.77
N LYS A 83 14.50 2.13 4.83
CA LYS A 83 13.41 3.08 4.57
C LYS A 83 12.53 3.27 5.81
N ASP A 84 12.13 2.19 6.47
CA ASP A 84 11.29 2.23 7.66
C ASP A 84 11.95 3.00 8.81
N ILE A 85 13.24 2.76 9.05
CA ILE A 85 14.01 3.49 10.07
C ILE A 85 14.01 4.99 9.77
N ILE A 86 14.38 5.36 8.54
CA ILE A 86 14.53 6.76 8.16
C ILE A 86 13.16 7.47 8.20
N SER A 87 12.15 6.89 7.56
CA SER A 87 10.80 7.50 7.53
C SER A 87 10.21 7.62 8.93
N THR A 88 10.32 6.60 9.78
CA THR A 88 9.82 6.65 11.16
C THR A 88 10.42 7.83 11.93
N VAL A 89 11.74 8.04 11.87
CA VAL A 89 12.38 9.13 12.61
C VAL A 89 12.00 10.50 12.03
N LEU A 90 11.94 10.62 10.69
CA LEU A 90 11.61 11.89 10.05
C LEU A 90 10.14 12.28 10.30
N LEU A 91 9.22 11.35 10.15
CA LEU A 91 7.79 11.57 10.41
C LEU A 91 7.54 11.90 11.89
N TYR A 92 8.19 11.17 12.80
CA TYR A 92 8.14 11.48 14.22
C TYR A 92 8.58 12.94 14.51
N LYS A 93 9.65 13.41 13.86
CA LYS A 93 10.11 14.80 14.02
C LYS A 93 9.11 15.83 13.49
N GLU A 94 8.41 15.53 12.40
CA GLU A 94 7.31 16.38 11.94
C GLU A 94 6.11 16.34 12.91
N ALA A 95 5.78 15.14 13.45
CA ALA A 95 4.76 15.03 14.48
C ALA A 95 5.08 15.85 15.74
N GLU A 96 6.34 15.81 16.25
CA GLU A 96 6.78 16.63 17.36
C GLU A 96 6.64 18.14 17.06
N LYS A 97 7.06 18.57 15.88
CA LYS A 97 6.97 19.96 15.42
C LYS A 97 5.52 20.45 15.35
N ASN A 98 4.62 19.59 14.89
CA ASN A 98 3.19 19.85 14.79
C ASN A 98 2.43 19.57 16.10
N LYS A 99 3.12 19.15 17.16
CA LYS A 99 2.56 18.87 18.51
C LYS A 99 1.50 17.78 18.52
N ILE A 100 1.61 16.84 17.59
CA ILE A 100 0.76 15.64 17.52
C ILE A 100 0.96 14.81 18.80
N LYS A 101 -0.09 14.18 19.27
CA LYS A 101 -0.09 13.32 20.46
C LYS A 101 -0.90 12.09 20.21
N LEU A 102 -0.43 10.97 20.73
CA LEU A 102 -1.20 9.72 20.66
C LEU A 102 -2.50 9.82 21.47
N SER A 103 -3.57 9.37 20.88
CA SER A 103 -4.85 9.08 21.53
C SER A 103 -4.70 7.92 22.54
N ASP A 104 -5.74 7.67 23.31
CA ASP A 104 -5.72 6.55 24.26
C ASP A 104 -5.85 5.20 23.54
N GLU A 105 -6.52 5.17 22.40
CA GLU A 105 -6.63 4.03 21.49
C GLU A 105 -5.27 3.65 20.91
N GLU A 106 -4.51 4.62 20.38
CA GLU A 106 -3.17 4.40 19.84
C GLU A 106 -2.17 3.94 20.90
N LYS A 107 -2.28 4.45 22.12
CA LYS A 107 -1.48 3.94 23.26
C LYS A 107 -1.80 2.49 23.62
N GLN A 108 -3.06 2.07 23.48
CA GLN A 108 -3.40 0.66 23.65
C GLN A 108 -2.88 -0.19 22.48
N GLU A 109 -2.99 0.31 21.26
CA GLU A 109 -2.43 -0.33 20.08
C GLU A 109 -0.91 -0.54 20.22
N MET A 110 -0.17 0.48 20.64
CA MET A 110 1.27 0.39 20.93
C MET A 110 1.57 -0.79 21.86
N LYS A 111 0.85 -0.92 22.97
CA LYS A 111 1.02 -2.03 23.93
C LYS A 111 0.73 -3.39 23.32
N VAL A 112 -0.34 -3.48 22.52
CA VAL A 112 -0.70 -4.73 21.83
C VAL A 112 0.37 -5.13 20.83
N ARG A 113 0.87 -4.18 20.02
CA ARG A 113 1.95 -4.43 19.06
C ARG A 113 3.25 -4.81 19.76
N THR A 114 3.63 -4.11 20.83
CA THR A 114 4.81 -4.44 21.66
C THR A 114 4.71 -5.87 22.18
N LYS A 115 3.56 -6.26 22.73
CA LYS A 115 3.33 -7.62 23.23
C LYS A 115 3.53 -8.68 22.16
N LYS A 116 3.10 -8.44 20.91
CA LYS A 116 3.33 -9.37 19.81
C LYS A 116 4.82 -9.59 19.52
N VAL A 117 5.66 -8.56 19.61
CA VAL A 117 7.11 -8.69 19.48
C VAL A 117 7.70 -9.52 20.60
N LEU A 118 7.31 -9.24 21.86
CA LEU A 118 7.76 -9.98 23.03
C LEU A 118 7.36 -11.47 22.97
N GLU A 119 6.14 -11.77 22.55
CA GLU A 119 5.64 -13.13 22.37
C GLU A 119 6.39 -13.87 21.25
N ARG A 120 6.73 -13.18 20.18
CA ARG A 120 7.39 -13.77 19.02
C ARG A 120 8.84 -14.13 19.30
N PHE A 121 9.62 -13.23 19.89
CA PHE A 121 11.05 -13.40 20.08
C PHE A 121 11.45 -13.90 21.47
N GLY A 122 10.54 -13.80 22.43
CA GLY A 122 10.79 -14.16 23.82
C GLY A 122 11.51 -13.05 24.61
N VAL A 123 10.99 -12.76 25.80
CA VAL A 123 11.52 -11.68 26.67
C VAL A 123 12.99 -11.93 27.01
N ASP A 124 13.33 -13.15 27.43
CA ASP A 124 14.71 -13.51 27.85
C ASP A 124 15.73 -13.32 26.71
N ILE A 125 15.34 -13.59 25.46
CA ILE A 125 16.21 -13.40 24.29
C ILE A 125 16.43 -11.92 24.03
N LEU A 126 15.37 -11.13 24.06
CA LEU A 126 15.43 -9.67 23.83
C LEU A 126 16.24 -8.99 24.94
N GLU A 127 16.00 -9.31 26.21
CA GLU A 127 16.78 -8.78 27.34
C GLU A 127 18.26 -9.21 27.28
N GLY A 128 18.52 -10.45 26.89
CA GLY A 128 19.90 -10.94 26.63
C GLY A 128 20.64 -10.15 25.57
N ARG A 129 19.93 -9.48 24.66
CA ARG A 129 20.45 -8.56 23.63
C ARG A 129 20.35 -7.09 24.06
N GLY A 130 19.96 -6.82 25.30
CA GLY A 130 19.83 -5.46 25.84
C GLY A 130 18.60 -4.71 25.34
N VAL A 131 17.60 -5.40 24.76
CA VAL A 131 16.33 -4.82 24.30
C VAL A 131 15.27 -5.03 25.36
N SER A 132 14.73 -3.95 25.89
CA SER A 132 13.63 -3.96 26.86
C SER A 132 12.28 -3.71 26.19
N GLU A 133 11.19 -4.06 26.87
CA GLU A 133 9.84 -3.71 26.45
C GLU A 133 9.69 -2.20 26.15
N SER A 134 10.22 -1.34 27.03
CA SER A 134 10.17 0.10 26.86
C SER A 134 10.96 0.61 25.64
N ASP A 135 11.99 -0.12 25.20
CA ASP A 135 12.70 0.22 23.95
C ASP A 135 11.81 -0.03 22.73
N ILE A 136 11.06 -1.13 22.74
CA ILE A 136 10.11 -1.47 21.66
C ILE A 136 8.94 -0.48 21.65
N GLU A 137 8.36 -0.18 22.83
CA GLU A 137 7.29 0.82 22.96
C GLU A 137 7.73 2.17 22.42
N ARG A 138 8.95 2.62 22.70
CA ARG A 138 9.49 3.89 22.19
C ARG A 138 9.54 3.93 20.65
N VAL A 139 9.87 2.84 19.99
CA VAL A 139 9.87 2.79 18.52
C VAL A 139 8.44 2.80 18.00
N TYR A 140 7.53 2.03 18.60
CA TYR A 140 6.11 2.08 18.22
C TYR A 140 5.46 3.44 18.48
N GLU A 141 5.83 4.13 19.56
CA GLU A 141 5.37 5.50 19.81
C GLU A 141 5.76 6.42 18.66
N LYS A 142 7.00 6.33 18.17
CA LYS A 142 7.45 7.13 17.03
C LYS A 142 6.70 6.79 15.75
N LYS A 143 6.49 5.49 15.47
CA LYS A 143 5.73 5.05 14.29
C LYS A 143 4.31 5.60 14.34
N LEU A 144 3.58 5.40 15.42
CA LEU A 144 2.21 5.86 15.57
C LEU A 144 2.07 7.38 15.52
N LEU A 145 3.01 8.13 16.12
CA LEU A 145 3.02 9.59 15.99
C LEU A 145 3.27 10.04 14.55
N GLY A 146 4.14 9.33 13.82
CA GLY A 146 4.38 9.57 12.40
C GLY A 146 3.13 9.30 11.55
N ASP A 147 2.44 8.19 11.83
CA ASP A 147 1.18 7.83 11.17
C ASP A 147 0.09 8.89 11.43
N SER A 148 -0.08 9.31 12.71
CA SER A 148 -1.01 10.38 13.07
C SER A 148 -0.68 11.72 12.40
N TYR A 149 0.60 12.02 12.17
CA TYR A 149 1.01 13.19 11.38
C TYR A 149 0.55 13.06 9.93
N LEU A 150 0.79 11.91 9.29
CA LEU A 150 0.34 11.66 7.92
C LEU A 150 -1.18 11.73 7.81
N ASP A 151 -1.92 11.21 8.79
CA ASP A 151 -3.38 11.30 8.83
C ASP A 151 -3.87 12.75 8.91
N SER A 152 -3.17 13.60 9.66
CA SER A 152 -3.50 15.02 9.75
C SER A 152 -3.37 15.77 8.43
N LEU A 153 -2.47 15.36 7.54
CA LEU A 153 -2.32 15.98 6.21
C LEU A 153 -3.54 15.75 5.32
N SER A 154 -4.12 14.55 5.37
CA SER A 154 -5.34 14.22 4.64
C SER A 154 -6.57 14.99 5.16
N GLU A 155 -6.64 15.25 6.47
CA GLU A 155 -7.72 16.04 7.09
C GLU A 155 -7.61 17.52 6.73
N ASP A 156 -6.40 18.09 6.73
CA ASP A 156 -6.14 19.50 6.35
C ASP A 156 -6.44 19.70 4.85
N GLY A 157 -6.05 18.75 3.99
CA GLY A 157 -6.40 18.76 2.56
C GLY A 157 -7.91 18.77 2.31
N LYS A 158 -8.68 18.02 3.10
CA LYS A 158 -10.15 18.02 3.04
C LYS A 158 -10.75 19.38 3.41
N ASN A 159 -10.16 20.10 4.36
CA ASN A 159 -10.63 21.43 4.77
C ASN A 159 -10.31 22.53 3.74
N GLU A 160 -9.22 22.42 2.99
CA GLU A 160 -8.87 23.39 1.94
C GLU A 160 -9.60 23.11 0.62
N ASN A 161 -9.83 21.84 0.27
CA ASN A 161 -10.54 21.41 -0.93
C ASN A 161 -12.05 21.20 -0.73
N ALA A 162 -12.54 21.05 0.50
CA ALA A 162 -13.96 20.98 0.81
C ALA A 162 -14.73 22.29 0.52
N SER A 163 -14.04 23.33 0.02
CA SER A 163 -14.64 24.50 -0.63
C SER A 163 -14.83 24.31 -2.14
N SER A 164 -14.39 23.21 -2.73
CA SER A 164 -14.89 22.82 -4.05
C SER A 164 -16.29 22.27 -3.83
N THR A 165 -17.25 23.12 -4.02
CA THR A 165 -18.65 22.79 -4.22
C THR A 165 -18.74 21.47 -5.02
N LEU A 166 -18.94 20.37 -4.31
CA LEU A 166 -19.59 19.21 -4.90
C LEU A 166 -20.93 19.75 -5.37
N ASP A 167 -20.99 19.96 -6.68
CA ASP A 167 -22.24 20.27 -7.36
C ASP A 167 -23.09 19.02 -7.14
N SER A 168 -23.92 19.05 -6.10
CA SER A 168 -24.79 17.95 -5.68
C SER A 168 -25.77 17.53 -6.80
N ASP A 169 -25.69 18.18 -7.95
CA ASP A 169 -26.50 17.92 -9.14
C ASP A 169 -25.78 16.98 -10.16
N LYS A 170 -24.55 16.53 -9.89
CA LYS A 170 -23.86 15.53 -10.71
C LYS A 170 -23.45 14.32 -9.90
N GLN A 171 -24.44 13.60 -9.40
CA GLN A 171 -24.17 12.26 -8.89
C GLN A 171 -23.79 11.37 -10.08
N GLU A 172 -22.56 10.85 -10.09
CA GLU A 172 -22.10 9.93 -11.11
C GLU A 172 -23.01 8.70 -11.14
N ARG A 173 -23.47 8.36 -12.33
CA ARG A 173 -24.37 7.22 -12.53
C ARG A 173 -23.56 5.98 -12.89
N TYR A 174 -23.70 4.94 -12.09
CA TYR A 174 -23.14 3.63 -12.40
C TYR A 174 -24.25 2.64 -12.75
N VAL A 175 -24.03 1.86 -13.78
CA VAL A 175 -24.90 0.77 -14.19
C VAL A 175 -24.20 -0.56 -13.98
N LYS A 176 -24.97 -1.57 -13.54
CA LYS A 176 -24.48 -2.93 -13.41
C LYS A 176 -25.04 -3.77 -14.53
N VAL A 177 -24.18 -4.45 -15.27
CA VAL A 177 -24.56 -5.27 -16.40
C VAL A 177 -23.89 -6.65 -16.34
N TYR A 178 -24.55 -7.64 -16.92
CA TYR A 178 -23.91 -8.89 -17.33
C TYR A 178 -23.67 -8.76 -18.83
N GLN A 179 -22.41 -8.62 -19.26
CA GLN A 179 -22.03 -8.38 -20.66
C GLN A 179 -21.44 -9.64 -21.28
N VAL A 180 -22.03 -10.05 -22.39
CA VAL A 180 -21.47 -11.04 -23.31
C VAL A 180 -20.73 -10.32 -24.43
N THR A 181 -19.52 -10.75 -24.73
CA THR A 181 -18.63 -10.13 -25.73
C THR A 181 -18.29 -11.12 -26.82
N PHE A 182 -18.55 -10.76 -28.07
CA PHE A 182 -18.20 -11.47 -29.28
C PHE A 182 -17.03 -10.71 -29.94
N PRO A 183 -15.77 -11.11 -29.71
CA PRO A 183 -14.61 -10.31 -30.11
C PRO A 183 -14.39 -10.34 -31.61
N ILE A 184 -14.09 -9.17 -32.21
CA ILE A 184 -13.65 -9.02 -33.59
C ILE A 184 -12.18 -8.60 -33.69
N VAL A 185 -11.45 -8.68 -32.58
CA VAL A 185 -10.02 -8.43 -32.45
C VAL A 185 -9.26 -9.73 -32.25
N GLN A 186 -8.00 -9.78 -32.69
CA GLN A 186 -7.14 -10.91 -32.43
C GLN A 186 -6.74 -10.95 -30.96
N LEU A 187 -6.89 -12.12 -30.35
CA LEU A 187 -6.43 -12.39 -29.00
C LEU A 187 -5.15 -13.24 -29.04
N ASP A 188 -4.30 -13.12 -28.05
CA ASP A 188 -3.15 -14.02 -27.85
C ASP A 188 -3.54 -15.25 -27.04
N GLU A 189 -2.56 -16.12 -26.74
CA GLU A 189 -2.78 -17.36 -25.97
C GLU A 189 -3.32 -17.11 -24.53
N ASP A 190 -3.11 -15.91 -24.01
CA ASP A 190 -3.61 -15.49 -22.68
C ASP A 190 -4.95 -14.73 -22.76
N GLY A 191 -5.55 -14.62 -23.96
CA GLY A 191 -6.80 -13.90 -24.19
C GLY A 191 -6.66 -12.38 -24.25
N MET A 192 -5.44 -11.84 -24.36
CA MET A 192 -5.21 -10.41 -24.42
C MET A 192 -5.31 -9.91 -25.86
N VAL A 193 -5.87 -8.71 -25.99
CA VAL A 193 -6.06 -8.03 -27.30
C VAL A 193 -4.72 -7.68 -27.94
N GLN A 194 -4.53 -8.08 -29.19
CA GLN A 194 -3.32 -7.75 -29.94
C GLN A 194 -3.42 -6.40 -30.65
N SER A 195 -2.30 -5.64 -30.65
CA SER A 195 -2.15 -4.40 -31.39
C SER A 195 -1.00 -4.51 -32.41
N ASP A 196 -1.03 -3.67 -33.45
CA ASP A 196 0.10 -3.49 -34.35
C ASP A 196 1.20 -2.59 -33.74
N ALA A 197 2.26 -2.35 -34.49
CA ALA A 197 3.39 -1.50 -34.06
C ALA A 197 3.00 -0.03 -33.82
N GLU A 198 1.92 0.41 -34.41
CA GLU A 198 1.33 1.74 -34.31
C GLU A 198 0.29 1.85 -33.19
N GLY A 199 -0.03 0.74 -32.51
CA GLY A 199 -0.99 0.68 -31.41
C GLY A 199 -2.45 0.46 -31.84
N ASN A 200 -2.73 0.21 -33.14
CA ASN A 200 -4.08 -0.08 -33.60
C ASN A 200 -4.47 -1.54 -33.29
N LEU A 201 -5.73 -1.78 -33.01
CA LEU A 201 -6.26 -3.10 -32.76
C LEU A 201 -6.14 -3.99 -34.01
N LYS A 202 -5.58 -5.18 -33.87
CA LYS A 202 -5.57 -6.18 -34.94
C LYS A 202 -6.94 -6.83 -35.01
N LYS A 203 -7.68 -6.56 -36.09
CA LYS A 203 -8.97 -7.18 -36.34
C LYS A 203 -8.78 -8.61 -36.87
N VAL A 204 -9.78 -9.44 -36.62
CA VAL A 204 -9.93 -10.74 -37.31
C VAL A 204 -10.31 -10.53 -38.77
N SER A 205 -10.44 -11.59 -39.55
CA SER A 205 -10.83 -11.45 -40.96
C SER A 205 -12.27 -10.92 -41.08
N ARG A 206 -12.58 -10.32 -42.27
CA ARG A 206 -13.92 -9.80 -42.55
C ARG A 206 -15.00 -10.89 -42.45
N ALA A 207 -14.70 -12.10 -42.87
CA ALA A 207 -15.64 -13.24 -42.80
C ALA A 207 -15.93 -13.60 -41.32
N GLU A 208 -14.91 -13.60 -40.46
CA GLU A 208 -15.08 -13.85 -39.05
C GLU A 208 -15.86 -12.73 -38.36
N ILE A 209 -15.68 -11.46 -38.79
CA ILE A 209 -16.49 -10.33 -38.28
C ILE A 209 -17.97 -10.55 -38.60
N GLU A 210 -18.30 -10.89 -39.86
CA GLU A 210 -19.68 -11.16 -40.28
C GLU A 210 -20.29 -12.40 -39.57
N GLU A 211 -19.46 -13.37 -39.23
CA GLU A 211 -19.85 -14.55 -38.42
C GLU A 211 -20.15 -14.15 -36.99
N LYS A 212 -19.27 -13.36 -36.32
CA LYS A 212 -19.47 -12.89 -34.96
C LYS A 212 -20.67 -11.96 -34.82
N GLU A 213 -20.96 -11.14 -35.84
CA GLU A 213 -22.18 -10.32 -35.87
C GLU A 213 -23.44 -11.22 -35.89
N THR A 214 -23.44 -12.24 -36.74
CA THR A 214 -24.57 -13.18 -36.84
C THR A 214 -24.76 -13.92 -35.52
N GLU A 215 -23.66 -14.43 -34.92
CA GLU A 215 -23.66 -15.14 -33.65
C GLU A 215 -24.23 -14.26 -32.51
N ALA A 216 -23.79 -12.99 -32.46
CA ALA A 216 -24.29 -12.02 -31.46
C ALA A 216 -25.78 -11.73 -31.63
N MET A 217 -26.27 -11.59 -32.87
CA MET A 217 -27.69 -11.38 -33.17
C MET A 217 -28.54 -12.57 -32.73
N GLU A 218 -28.14 -13.80 -33.11
CA GLU A 218 -28.86 -15.00 -32.72
C GLU A 218 -28.85 -15.19 -31.19
N PHE A 219 -27.74 -14.90 -30.55
CA PHE A 219 -27.64 -14.92 -29.09
C PHE A 219 -28.61 -13.94 -28.43
N SER A 220 -28.61 -12.69 -28.89
CA SER A 220 -29.47 -11.63 -28.37
C SER A 220 -30.95 -12.03 -28.52
N GLU A 221 -31.39 -12.48 -29.70
CA GLU A 221 -32.77 -12.89 -29.97
C GLU A 221 -33.22 -14.02 -29.03
N ARG A 222 -32.39 -15.04 -28.84
CA ARG A 222 -32.69 -16.20 -27.97
C ARG A 222 -32.75 -15.78 -26.51
N ALA A 223 -31.79 -14.92 -26.05
CA ALA A 223 -31.77 -14.43 -24.68
C ALA A 223 -32.97 -13.51 -24.38
N GLN A 224 -33.42 -12.68 -25.33
CA GLN A 224 -34.62 -11.86 -25.21
C GLN A 224 -35.91 -12.70 -25.15
N GLN A 225 -35.91 -13.89 -25.78
CA GLN A 225 -37.01 -14.86 -25.69
C GLN A 225 -37.03 -15.61 -24.35
N GLY A 226 -36.05 -15.37 -23.49
CA GLY A 226 -35.98 -15.95 -22.15
C GLY A 226 -35.16 -17.23 -22.02
N GLU A 227 -34.34 -17.56 -23.05
CA GLU A 227 -33.39 -18.65 -22.89
C GLU A 227 -32.31 -18.24 -21.86
N ASP A 228 -31.79 -19.23 -21.17
CA ASP A 228 -30.77 -19.02 -20.15
C ASP A 228 -29.43 -18.64 -20.79
N ILE A 229 -28.86 -17.50 -20.37
CA ILE A 229 -27.63 -16.95 -20.97
C ILE A 229 -26.44 -17.90 -20.77
N GLU A 230 -26.35 -18.59 -19.63
CA GLU A 230 -25.26 -19.53 -19.37
C GLU A 230 -25.34 -20.74 -20.28
N ALA A 231 -26.56 -21.23 -20.53
CA ALA A 231 -26.79 -22.32 -21.50
C ALA A 231 -26.47 -21.86 -22.94
N LEU A 232 -26.81 -20.62 -23.31
CA LEU A 232 -26.48 -20.05 -24.61
C LEU A 232 -24.97 -19.94 -24.83
N LEU A 233 -24.21 -19.58 -23.78
CA LEU A 233 -22.75 -19.50 -23.85
C LEU A 233 -22.06 -20.84 -24.10
N GLU A 234 -22.67 -21.98 -23.70
CA GLU A 234 -22.14 -23.30 -24.00
C GLU A 234 -22.21 -23.64 -25.52
N ASP A 235 -23.11 -22.98 -26.25
CA ASP A 235 -23.23 -23.11 -27.70
C ASP A 235 -22.30 -22.18 -28.49
N CYS A 236 -21.69 -21.20 -27.84
CA CYS A 236 -20.83 -20.18 -28.47
C CYS A 236 -19.39 -20.64 -28.69
N ASP A 237 -18.68 -19.92 -29.56
CA ASP A 237 -17.23 -20.07 -29.75
C ASP A 237 -16.45 -19.79 -28.46
N GLU A 238 -15.33 -20.49 -28.26
CA GLU A 238 -14.49 -20.35 -27.05
C GLU A 238 -13.92 -18.96 -26.81
N THR A 239 -13.94 -18.08 -27.83
CA THR A 239 -13.49 -16.68 -27.72
C THR A 239 -14.58 -15.77 -27.15
N VAL A 240 -15.84 -16.23 -27.11
CA VAL A 240 -16.94 -15.47 -26.53
C VAL A 240 -16.83 -15.50 -25.01
N THR A 241 -16.87 -14.33 -24.40
CA THR A 241 -16.73 -14.20 -22.95
C THR A 241 -17.91 -13.49 -22.34
N ALA A 242 -18.21 -13.79 -21.09
CA ALA A 242 -19.27 -13.13 -20.33
C ALA A 242 -18.77 -12.71 -18.95
N ILE A 243 -19.10 -11.49 -18.57
CA ILE A 243 -18.67 -10.95 -17.29
C ILE A 243 -19.70 -9.97 -16.71
N GLU A 244 -19.90 -10.06 -15.41
CA GLU A 244 -20.62 -9.04 -14.64
C GLU A 244 -19.68 -7.87 -14.36
N LYS A 245 -20.11 -6.65 -14.66
CA LYS A 245 -19.31 -5.45 -14.43
C LYS A 245 -20.16 -4.22 -14.14
N TYR A 246 -19.50 -3.27 -13.46
CA TYR A 246 -20.01 -1.95 -13.21
C TYR A 246 -19.40 -0.96 -14.22
N LEU A 247 -20.22 -0.11 -14.78
CA LEU A 247 -19.80 0.84 -15.80
C LEU A 247 -20.30 2.23 -15.40
N LYS A 248 -19.41 3.23 -15.49
CA LYS A 248 -19.78 4.62 -15.33
C LYS A 248 -20.56 5.06 -16.57
N TYR A 249 -21.81 5.46 -16.40
CA TYR A 249 -22.71 5.72 -17.52
C TYR A 249 -22.19 6.81 -18.47
N GLU A 250 -21.57 7.85 -17.92
CA GLU A 250 -21.04 8.98 -18.67
C GLU A 250 -19.87 8.62 -19.60
N ASP A 251 -19.16 7.53 -19.27
CA ASP A 251 -17.99 7.04 -20.01
C ASP A 251 -18.39 6.05 -21.13
N LEU A 252 -19.67 5.65 -21.19
CA LEU A 252 -20.16 4.74 -22.21
C LEU A 252 -20.29 5.41 -23.57
N GLU A 253 -20.04 4.65 -24.63
CA GLU A 253 -20.36 5.08 -26.00
C GLU A 253 -21.87 5.32 -26.13
N LYS A 254 -22.26 6.22 -27.06
CA LYS A 254 -23.66 6.64 -27.21
C LYS A 254 -24.61 5.49 -27.54
N GLU A 255 -24.14 4.54 -28.32
CA GLU A 255 -24.87 3.35 -28.71
C GLU A 255 -25.15 2.48 -27.50
N TYR A 256 -24.15 2.33 -26.63
CA TYR A 256 -24.28 1.59 -25.38
C TYR A 256 -25.21 2.30 -24.39
N GLN A 257 -25.09 3.63 -24.25
CA GLN A 257 -25.99 4.44 -23.41
C GLN A 257 -27.44 4.31 -23.88
N ALA A 258 -27.68 4.32 -25.19
CA ALA A 258 -29.00 4.20 -25.77
C ALA A 258 -29.67 2.87 -25.41
N GLU A 259 -28.91 1.77 -25.46
CA GLU A 259 -29.41 0.45 -25.05
C GLU A 259 -29.71 0.41 -23.54
N VAL A 260 -28.79 0.87 -22.70
CA VAL A 260 -29.01 0.94 -21.24
C VAL A 260 -30.26 1.76 -20.89
N ASP A 261 -30.52 2.85 -21.61
CA ASP A 261 -31.67 3.71 -21.32
C ASP A 261 -33.01 3.06 -21.69
N GLN A 262 -33.03 2.23 -22.72
CA GLN A 262 -34.24 1.53 -23.16
C GLN A 262 -34.57 0.31 -22.28
N LEU A 263 -33.55 -0.35 -21.72
CA LEU A 263 -33.72 -1.54 -20.92
C LEU A 263 -34.34 -1.28 -19.54
N SER A 264 -35.20 -2.19 -19.11
CA SER A 264 -35.55 -2.38 -17.71
C SER A 264 -34.61 -3.40 -17.06
N VAL A 265 -34.49 -3.36 -15.74
CA VAL A 265 -33.66 -4.34 -15.00
C VAL A 265 -34.13 -5.76 -15.28
N GLY A 266 -33.21 -6.61 -15.69
CA GLY A 266 -33.42 -8.01 -16.10
C GLY A 266 -33.58 -8.20 -17.61
N GLU A 267 -33.84 -7.15 -18.39
CA GLU A 267 -33.96 -7.24 -19.84
C GLU A 267 -32.59 -7.34 -20.53
N VAL A 268 -32.60 -7.91 -21.73
CA VAL A 268 -31.43 -8.13 -22.59
C VAL A 268 -31.49 -7.16 -23.77
N SER A 269 -30.34 -6.55 -24.11
CA SER A 269 -30.20 -5.58 -25.21
C SER A 269 -30.28 -6.23 -26.59
N ASP A 270 -30.50 -5.40 -27.60
CA ASP A 270 -30.05 -5.69 -28.94
C ASP A 270 -28.51 -5.72 -28.99
N VAL A 271 -27.94 -6.07 -30.15
CA VAL A 271 -26.49 -6.11 -30.32
C VAL A 271 -25.89 -4.69 -30.34
N ILE A 272 -24.89 -4.47 -29.49
CA ILE A 272 -24.16 -3.20 -29.42
C ILE A 272 -22.82 -3.40 -30.16
N GLU A 273 -22.56 -2.62 -31.21
CA GLU A 273 -21.28 -2.62 -31.94
C GLU A 273 -20.24 -1.77 -31.21
N SER A 274 -19.00 -2.27 -31.18
CA SER A 274 -17.85 -1.54 -30.66
C SER A 274 -16.59 -1.82 -31.48
N ASP A 275 -15.52 -1.08 -31.19
CA ASP A 275 -14.21 -1.33 -31.83
C ASP A 275 -13.60 -2.69 -31.44
N TYR A 276 -14.00 -3.30 -30.34
CA TYR A 276 -13.48 -4.59 -29.85
C TYR A 276 -14.32 -5.78 -30.32
N GLY A 277 -15.61 -5.56 -30.59
CA GLY A 277 -16.54 -6.60 -30.92
C GLY A 277 -17.98 -6.19 -30.76
N TYR A 278 -18.84 -7.21 -30.75
CA TYR A 278 -20.27 -7.04 -30.50
C TYR A 278 -20.55 -7.38 -29.04
N TYR A 279 -21.40 -6.58 -28.38
CA TYR A 279 -21.85 -6.81 -27.02
C TYR A 279 -23.33 -7.11 -26.98
N VAL A 280 -23.72 -8.04 -26.11
CA VAL A 280 -25.09 -8.24 -25.66
C VAL A 280 -25.09 -8.11 -24.16
N ILE A 281 -25.95 -7.25 -23.61
CA ILE A 281 -25.97 -7.00 -22.18
C ILE A 281 -27.30 -7.37 -21.56
N ARG A 282 -27.28 -7.94 -20.37
CA ARG A 282 -28.45 -7.97 -19.47
C ARG A 282 -28.26 -6.87 -18.43
N LEU A 283 -29.21 -5.95 -18.33
CA LEU A 283 -29.16 -4.90 -17.32
C LEU A 283 -29.49 -5.49 -15.93
N LEU A 284 -28.57 -5.40 -14.99
CA LEU A 284 -28.73 -5.88 -13.62
C LEU A 284 -29.17 -4.78 -12.68
N GLU A 285 -28.56 -3.59 -12.79
CA GLU A 285 -28.95 -2.38 -12.06
C GLU A 285 -28.79 -1.15 -12.95
N LYS A 286 -29.82 -0.28 -12.94
CA LYS A 286 -29.84 0.93 -13.78
C LYS A 286 -29.17 2.14 -13.13
N ASN A 287 -29.07 2.14 -11.81
CA ASN A 287 -28.42 3.18 -11.03
C ASN A 287 -27.97 2.59 -9.69
N ASP A 288 -26.72 2.19 -9.58
CA ASP A 288 -26.18 1.62 -8.35
C ASP A 288 -25.54 2.70 -7.48
N ASN A 289 -26.34 3.30 -6.61
CA ASN A 289 -25.89 4.31 -5.66
C ASN A 289 -24.91 3.73 -4.64
N ASN A 290 -25.06 2.45 -4.23
CA ASN A 290 -24.12 1.82 -3.29
C ASN A 290 -22.76 1.65 -3.91
N TYR A 291 -22.71 1.32 -5.21
CA TYR A 291 -21.45 1.21 -5.93
C TYR A 291 -20.81 2.59 -6.15
N ALA A 292 -21.59 3.63 -6.46
CA ALA A 292 -21.10 5.00 -6.59
C ALA A 292 -20.45 5.48 -5.28
N GLU A 293 -21.11 5.28 -4.13
CA GLU A 293 -20.55 5.60 -2.80
C GLU A 293 -19.25 4.78 -2.51
N THR A 294 -19.20 3.53 -2.96
CA THR A 294 -18.03 2.68 -2.80
C THR A 294 -16.86 3.20 -3.62
N ILE A 295 -17.09 3.58 -4.88
CA ILE A 295 -16.05 4.15 -5.76
C ILE A 295 -15.54 5.47 -5.19
N GLU A 296 -16.43 6.39 -4.83
CA GLU A 296 -16.05 7.67 -4.22
C GLU A 296 -15.17 7.48 -2.98
N LYS A 297 -15.51 6.50 -2.14
CA LYS A 297 -14.71 6.15 -0.97
C LYS A 297 -13.34 5.58 -1.34
N HIS A 298 -13.26 4.74 -2.38
CA HIS A 298 -11.99 4.21 -2.88
C HIS A 298 -11.10 5.29 -3.50
N GLU A 299 -11.68 6.20 -4.28
CA GLU A 299 -10.95 7.33 -4.85
C GLU A 299 -10.38 8.24 -3.75
N GLN A 300 -11.18 8.53 -2.73
CA GLN A 300 -10.77 9.31 -1.58
C GLN A 300 -9.65 8.63 -0.79
N GLN A 301 -9.73 7.31 -0.59
CA GLN A 301 -8.67 6.53 0.05
C GLN A 301 -7.39 6.51 -0.79
N SER A 302 -7.50 6.44 -2.11
CA SER A 302 -6.36 6.49 -3.04
C SER A 302 -5.68 7.85 -3.02
N GLU A 303 -6.45 8.94 -2.99
CA GLU A 303 -5.91 10.30 -2.87
C GLU A 303 -5.21 10.51 -1.52
N ASP A 304 -5.83 10.09 -0.42
CA ASP A 304 -5.25 10.15 0.93
C ASP A 304 -3.92 9.38 0.99
N LEU A 305 -3.86 8.20 0.36
CA LEU A 305 -2.64 7.40 0.29
C LEU A 305 -1.54 8.10 -0.53
N SER A 306 -1.91 8.69 -1.66
CA SER A 306 -0.98 9.42 -2.53
C SER A 306 -0.37 10.64 -1.81
N ILE A 307 -1.14 11.36 -1.01
CA ILE A 307 -0.65 12.50 -0.19
C ILE A 307 0.38 12.00 0.83
N LYS A 308 0.08 10.90 1.51
CA LYS A 308 0.97 10.31 2.52
C LYS A 308 2.28 9.82 1.90
N GLU A 309 2.21 9.10 0.79
CA GLU A 309 3.38 8.63 0.04
C GLU A 309 4.24 9.79 -0.45
N ALA A 310 3.64 10.84 -1.02
CA ALA A 310 4.34 12.03 -1.47
C ALA A 310 5.08 12.74 -0.33
N GLU A 311 4.49 12.81 0.86
CA GLU A 311 5.15 13.43 2.02
C GLU A 311 6.33 12.57 2.53
N VAL A 312 6.19 11.26 2.58
CA VAL A 312 7.29 10.34 2.93
C VAL A 312 8.44 10.50 1.95
N ASP A 313 8.16 10.50 0.65
CA ASP A 313 9.17 10.66 -0.41
C ASP A 313 9.83 12.04 -0.35
N ARG A 314 9.07 13.09 -0.07
CA ARG A 314 9.60 14.44 0.12
C ARG A 314 10.59 14.49 1.29
N LEU A 315 10.19 13.99 2.46
CA LEU A 315 11.03 13.97 3.64
C LEU A 315 12.30 13.16 3.41
N TYR A 316 12.15 11.99 2.78
CA TYR A 316 13.28 11.12 2.45
C TYR A 316 14.25 11.82 1.49
N SER A 317 13.75 12.40 0.41
CA SER A 317 14.54 13.09 -0.61
C SER A 317 15.27 14.33 -0.03
N ASP A 318 14.58 15.09 0.81
CA ASP A 318 15.16 16.26 1.47
C ASP A 318 16.29 15.87 2.43
N TYR A 319 16.19 14.66 3.00
CA TYR A 319 17.17 14.17 3.97
C TYR A 319 18.32 13.41 3.33
N ALA A 320 18.08 12.58 2.35
CA ALA A 320 19.06 11.72 1.67
C ALA A 320 19.91 12.47 0.63
N GLN A 321 20.24 13.74 0.89
CA GLN A 321 21.08 14.52 -0.01
C GLN A 321 22.52 14.00 -0.05
N PRO A 322 23.19 14.03 -1.20
CA PRO A 322 24.55 13.49 -1.37
C PRO A 322 25.61 14.07 -0.43
N ASN A 323 25.38 15.26 0.08
CA ASN A 323 26.31 15.99 0.95
C ASN A 323 26.00 15.85 2.44
N ARG A 324 24.96 15.08 2.80
CA ARG A 324 24.56 14.85 4.19
C ARG A 324 25.02 13.47 4.63
N GLU A 325 25.86 13.40 5.64
CA GLU A 325 26.26 12.16 6.27
C GLU A 325 25.18 11.72 7.27
N TYR A 326 24.15 11.03 6.78
CA TYR A 326 23.04 10.52 7.59
C TYR A 326 23.14 9.03 7.90
N LYS A 327 24.01 8.32 7.19
CA LYS A 327 24.22 6.88 7.31
C LYS A 327 25.71 6.56 7.35
N ASN A 328 26.14 5.84 8.36
CA ASN A 328 27.47 5.23 8.38
C ASN A 328 27.48 4.02 7.44
N VAL A 329 27.94 4.21 6.22
CA VAL A 329 27.90 3.19 5.16
C VAL A 329 28.60 1.91 5.59
N SER A 330 29.76 2.02 6.24
CA SER A 330 30.49 0.84 6.73
C SER A 330 29.73 0.14 7.85
N GLY A 331 29.19 0.89 8.80
CA GLY A 331 28.37 0.36 9.89
C GLY A 331 27.16 -0.39 9.33
N TRP A 332 26.39 0.27 8.46
CA TRP A 332 25.21 -0.33 7.84
C TRP A 332 25.52 -1.55 6.97
N SER A 333 26.62 -1.53 6.20
CA SER A 333 27.02 -2.67 5.38
C SER A 333 27.35 -3.91 6.22
N ASN A 334 27.89 -3.72 7.42
CA ASN A 334 28.20 -4.80 8.35
C ASN A 334 26.98 -5.36 9.09
N ILE A 335 25.83 -4.69 9.06
CA ILE A 335 24.59 -5.19 9.64
C ILE A 335 24.18 -6.47 8.89
N ASN A 336 24.07 -7.56 9.62
CA ASN A 336 23.50 -8.82 9.15
C ASN A 336 22.16 -9.06 9.85
N ILE A 337 21.09 -8.86 9.12
CA ILE A 337 19.72 -8.98 9.63
C ILE A 337 19.43 -10.35 10.25
N LYS A 338 20.03 -11.42 9.72
CA LYS A 338 19.87 -12.76 10.27
C LYS A 338 20.33 -12.88 11.72
N ASN A 339 21.35 -12.10 12.13
CA ASN A 339 21.84 -12.11 13.50
C ASN A 339 20.79 -11.58 14.50
N TYR A 340 19.85 -10.77 14.05
CA TYR A 340 18.76 -10.28 14.89
C TYR A 340 17.58 -11.26 14.98
N LEU A 341 17.33 -12.01 13.90
CA LEU A 341 16.13 -12.85 13.78
C LEU A 341 16.36 -14.31 14.19
N ASN A 342 17.61 -14.68 14.53
CA ASN A 342 17.99 -16.00 15.04
C ASN A 342 17.78 -16.15 16.55
#